data_7eb495df22ae65f247fbb268ffc6d968
#
_entry.id   7eb495df22ae65f247fbb268ffc6d968
#
_cell.length_a   1.000
_cell.length_b   1.000
_cell.length_c   1.000
_cell.angle_alpha   90.00
_cell.angle_beta   90.00
_cell.angle_gamma   90.00
#
_symmetry.space_group_name_H-M   'P 1'
#
loop_
_entity.id
_entity.type
_entity.pdbx_description
1 polymer ?
#
loop_
_entity_poly.entity_id
_entity_poly.type
_entity_poly.pdbx_seq_one_letter_code
_entity_poly.pdbx_strand_id
1 'polypeptide(L)'
;MMNRPSETHPHYFFSLENLMTPREILTAGKVVPVIAIADLSTAVDLAHALVEGGIPTLEITLRTAAGLEAIRQIKKEVPNAIVGAGTVTNGEQLKAVTDAGAVFAISPGFNINFAKAAEKSSIAVIPGIATPGELMLALEHGINTMKLFPAEVVGGKAMLKALYGPFADVRFCPTGGIRLDTPPVYLAL
;
A
#
# COMPACT_ATOMS: atom_id res chain seq x y z
N MET A 1 -20.99 29.64 -42.50
CA MET A 1 -19.86 28.85 -41.97
C MET A 1 -19.30 29.56 -40.76
N MET A 2 -19.68 29.13 -39.56
CA MET A 2 -19.15 29.69 -38.28
C MET A 2 -18.14 28.69 -37.72
N ASN A 3 -16.89 29.13 -37.64
CA ASN A 3 -15.79 28.42 -37.01
C ASN A 3 -15.99 28.45 -35.51
N ARG A 4 -16.12 27.29 -34.87
CA ARG A 4 -16.02 27.15 -33.41
C ARG A 4 -14.55 27.03 -33.02
N PRO A 5 -14.05 27.78 -32.02
CA PRO A 5 -12.70 27.57 -31.51
C PRO A 5 -12.67 26.27 -30.71
N SER A 6 -11.63 25.46 -30.93
CA SER A 6 -11.30 24.27 -30.17
C SER A 6 -10.92 24.63 -28.75
N GLU A 7 -11.71 24.20 -27.78
CA GLU A 7 -11.33 24.24 -26.37
C GLU A 7 -10.15 23.27 -26.13
N THR A 8 -8.96 23.81 -26.04
CA THR A 8 -7.79 23.11 -25.53
C THR A 8 -7.91 23.02 -24.02
N HIS A 9 -8.24 21.84 -23.52
CA HIS A 9 -8.13 21.53 -22.10
C HIS A 9 -6.65 21.63 -21.71
N PRO A 10 -6.29 22.33 -20.63
CA PRO A 10 -4.94 22.34 -20.16
C PRO A 10 -4.63 20.94 -19.60
N HIS A 11 -3.83 20.17 -20.34
CA HIS A 11 -3.19 18.98 -19.80
C HIS A 11 -2.23 19.44 -18.70
N TYR A 12 -2.63 19.30 -17.45
CA TYR A 12 -1.70 19.31 -16.33
C TYR A 12 -0.81 18.07 -16.47
N PHE A 13 0.32 18.25 -17.16
CA PHE A 13 1.44 17.32 -17.08
C PHE A 13 2.05 17.47 -15.66
N PHE A 14 1.48 16.77 -14.68
CA PHE A 14 2.27 16.34 -13.55
C PHE A 14 3.25 15.30 -14.09
N SER A 15 4.53 15.57 -13.97
CA SER A 15 5.56 14.61 -14.34
C SER A 15 5.39 13.36 -13.47
N LEU A 16 4.91 12.27 -14.07
CA LEU A 16 4.76 10.94 -13.45
C LEU A 16 6.13 10.26 -13.23
N GLU A 17 7.22 10.99 -13.34
CA GLU A 17 8.57 10.43 -13.50
C GLU A 17 9.23 9.89 -12.24
N ASN A 18 8.54 9.71 -11.10
CA ASN A 18 9.16 9.08 -9.92
C ASN A 18 8.19 8.40 -8.93
N LEU A 19 7.02 7.96 -9.37
CA LEU A 19 6.12 7.20 -8.48
C LEU A 19 6.47 5.72 -8.55
N MET A 20 6.94 5.15 -7.43
CA MET A 20 7.13 3.71 -7.30
C MET A 20 5.79 2.99 -7.51
N THR A 21 5.79 1.96 -8.32
CA THR A 21 4.63 1.09 -8.48
C THR A 21 4.41 0.23 -7.22
N PRO A 22 3.18 -0.25 -6.95
CA PRO A 22 2.93 -1.17 -5.85
C PRO A 22 3.88 -2.38 -5.84
N ARG A 23 4.23 -2.91 -7.00
CA ARG A 23 5.15 -4.03 -7.14
C ARG A 23 6.57 -3.66 -6.71
N GLU A 24 7.10 -2.53 -7.16
CA GLU A 24 8.43 -2.06 -6.79
C GLU A 24 8.52 -1.83 -5.28
N ILE A 25 7.48 -1.25 -4.67
CA ILE A 25 7.39 -1.05 -3.21
C ILE A 25 7.49 -2.39 -2.47
N LEU A 26 6.70 -3.39 -2.87
CA LEU A 26 6.66 -4.69 -2.20
C LEU A 26 7.91 -5.54 -2.46
N THR A 27 8.64 -5.31 -3.55
CA THR A 27 9.84 -6.06 -3.91
C THR A 27 11.14 -5.38 -3.49
N ALA A 28 11.11 -4.14 -3.05
CA ALA A 28 12.28 -3.43 -2.50
C ALA A 28 12.83 -4.11 -1.24
N GLY A 29 11.96 -4.80 -0.47
CA GLY A 29 12.32 -5.68 0.62
C GLY A 29 11.55 -7.00 0.51
N LYS A 30 12.08 -8.08 1.07
CA LYS A 30 11.38 -9.38 1.09
C LYS A 30 10.22 -9.41 2.09
N VAL A 31 10.22 -8.51 3.04
CA VAL A 31 9.24 -8.38 4.12
C VAL A 31 8.85 -6.91 4.26
N VAL A 32 7.56 -6.67 4.48
CA VAL A 32 7.02 -5.35 4.81
C VAL A 32 6.49 -5.41 6.25
N PRO A 33 7.20 -4.85 7.23
CA PRO A 33 6.75 -4.84 8.62
C PRO A 33 5.54 -3.93 8.79
N VAL A 34 4.54 -4.43 9.51
CA VAL A 34 3.35 -3.66 9.90
C VAL A 34 3.60 -3.07 11.28
N ILE A 35 3.84 -1.77 11.34
CA ILE A 35 4.38 -1.08 12.51
C ILE A 35 3.30 -0.21 13.17
N ALA A 36 3.11 -0.35 14.47
CA ALA A 36 2.29 0.53 15.28
C ALA A 36 3.20 1.33 16.22
N ILE A 37 3.40 2.60 15.93
CA ILE A 37 4.22 3.50 16.75
C ILE A 37 3.40 3.97 17.95
N ALA A 38 3.75 3.50 19.15
CA ALA A 38 3.10 3.95 20.37
C ALA A 38 3.77 5.23 20.94
N ASP A 39 5.08 5.30 20.85
CA ASP A 39 5.90 6.44 21.26
C ASP A 39 6.60 7.04 20.03
N LEU A 40 6.24 8.29 19.71
CA LEU A 40 6.77 8.99 18.55
C LEU A 40 8.30 9.15 18.58
N SER A 41 8.90 9.26 19.78
CA SER A 41 10.34 9.42 19.94
C SER A 41 11.16 8.24 19.41
N THR A 42 10.54 7.06 19.29
CA THR A 42 11.21 5.84 18.79
C THR A 42 11.10 5.65 17.26
N ALA A 43 10.31 6.47 16.58
CA ALA A 43 9.93 6.23 15.19
C ALA A 43 11.13 6.28 14.23
N VAL A 44 11.96 7.29 14.36
CA VAL A 44 13.11 7.51 13.47
C VAL A 44 14.20 6.47 13.70
N ASP A 45 14.54 6.19 14.96
CA ASP A 45 15.57 5.19 15.31
C ASP A 45 15.15 3.79 14.85
N LEU A 46 13.87 3.43 15.02
CA LEU A 46 13.33 2.17 14.53
C LEU A 46 13.44 2.07 13.01
N ALA A 47 13.11 3.16 12.30
CA ALA A 47 13.18 3.18 10.84
C ALA A 47 14.64 3.04 10.36
N HIS A 48 15.61 3.71 10.99
CA HIS A 48 17.03 3.54 10.69
C HIS A 48 17.47 2.08 10.90
N ALA A 49 17.15 1.49 12.04
CA ALA A 49 17.52 0.12 12.34
C ALA A 49 16.95 -0.89 11.33
N LEU A 50 15.70 -0.69 10.88
CA LEU A 50 15.06 -1.56 9.89
C LEU A 50 15.73 -1.41 8.51
N VAL A 51 15.99 -0.18 8.07
CA VAL A 51 16.67 0.09 6.79
C VAL A 51 18.08 -0.48 6.78
N GLU A 52 18.86 -0.27 7.84
CA GLU A 52 20.19 -0.84 8.02
C GLU A 52 20.17 -2.38 8.05
N GLY A 53 19.11 -2.96 8.59
CA GLY A 53 18.83 -4.39 8.57
C GLY A 53 18.35 -4.95 7.23
N GLY A 54 18.26 -4.12 6.18
CA GLY A 54 17.84 -4.52 4.83
C GLY A 54 16.32 -4.58 4.63
N ILE A 55 15.55 -3.90 5.48
CA ILE A 55 14.09 -3.77 5.39
C ILE A 55 13.73 -2.30 5.09
N PRO A 56 13.79 -1.86 3.82
CA PRO A 56 13.57 -0.46 3.48
C PRO A 56 12.09 -0.07 3.43
N THR A 57 11.17 -1.02 3.18
CA THR A 57 9.73 -0.75 3.05
C THR A 57 9.04 -0.85 4.40
N LEU A 58 8.44 0.25 4.88
CA LEU A 58 7.88 0.37 6.23
C LEU A 58 6.40 0.75 6.16
N GLU A 59 5.49 -0.13 6.63
CA GLU A 59 4.05 0.15 6.77
C GLU A 59 3.77 0.71 8.16
N ILE A 60 3.70 2.04 8.31
CA ILE A 60 3.33 2.71 9.57
C ILE A 60 1.82 2.81 9.66
N THR A 61 1.23 2.18 10.68
CA THR A 61 -0.23 2.11 10.78
C THR A 61 -0.87 3.32 11.44
N LEU A 62 -2.07 3.70 10.98
CA LEU A 62 -2.91 4.72 11.62
C LEU A 62 -3.67 4.18 12.86
N ARG A 63 -3.23 3.08 13.45
CA ARG A 63 -3.84 2.50 14.67
C ARG A 63 -3.50 3.26 15.95
N THR A 64 -2.54 4.18 15.88
CA THR A 64 -2.12 5.02 17.01
C THR A 64 -2.18 6.49 16.60
N ALA A 65 -2.32 7.37 17.57
CA ALA A 65 -2.30 8.82 17.34
C ALA A 65 -0.95 9.32 16.79
N ALA A 66 0.14 8.62 17.10
CA ALA A 66 1.49 8.95 16.63
C ALA A 66 1.74 8.58 15.15
N GLY A 67 0.92 7.70 14.55
CA GLY A 67 1.20 7.11 13.24
C GLY A 67 1.42 8.13 12.12
N LEU A 68 0.55 9.14 12.01
CA LEU A 68 0.66 10.16 10.96
C LEU A 68 1.92 11.03 11.12
N GLU A 69 2.24 11.42 12.34
CA GLU A 69 3.44 12.22 12.62
C GLU A 69 4.72 11.40 12.46
N ALA A 70 4.68 10.12 12.82
CA ALA A 70 5.79 9.20 12.58
C ALA A 70 6.14 9.10 11.08
N ILE A 71 5.12 9.04 10.20
CA ILE A 71 5.34 9.05 8.74
C ILE A 71 6.10 10.31 8.32
N ARG A 72 5.70 11.50 8.82
CA ARG A 72 6.37 12.77 8.49
C ARG A 72 7.83 12.79 8.92
N GLN A 73 8.11 12.36 10.16
CA GLN A 73 9.47 12.34 10.70
C GLN A 73 10.35 11.33 9.96
N ILE A 74 9.87 10.11 9.74
CA ILE A 74 10.62 9.08 9.01
C ILE A 74 10.90 9.57 7.58
N LYS A 75 9.91 10.13 6.88
CA LYS A 75 10.10 10.65 5.52
C LYS A 75 11.17 11.72 5.45
N LYS A 76 11.25 12.59 6.46
CA LYS A 76 12.20 13.69 6.53
C LYS A 76 13.61 13.22 6.91
N GLU A 77 13.72 12.30 7.87
CA GLU A 77 14.99 11.98 8.55
C GLU A 77 15.63 10.67 8.08
N VAL A 78 14.86 9.78 7.42
CA VAL A 78 15.35 8.49 6.93
C VAL A 78 15.14 8.40 5.40
N PRO A 79 15.95 9.08 4.58
CA PRO A 79 15.73 9.21 3.14
C PRO A 79 15.74 7.88 2.37
N ASN A 80 16.40 6.86 2.91
CA ASN A 80 16.45 5.53 2.33
C ASN A 80 15.23 4.64 2.70
N ALA A 81 14.33 5.13 3.56
CA ALA A 81 13.10 4.42 3.87
C ALA A 81 12.02 4.66 2.81
N ILE A 82 11.39 3.59 2.37
CA ILE A 82 10.15 3.63 1.59
C ILE A 82 9.01 3.60 2.59
N VAL A 83 8.67 4.77 3.15
CA VAL A 83 7.65 4.87 4.18
C VAL A 83 6.26 5.00 3.58
N GLY A 84 5.34 4.17 4.04
CA GLY A 84 3.94 4.20 3.69
C GLY A 84 3.02 4.05 4.90
N ALA A 85 1.74 4.19 4.65
CA ALA A 85 0.72 4.11 5.69
C ALA A 85 -0.06 2.81 5.64
N GLY A 86 -0.31 2.19 6.78
CA GLY A 86 -1.23 1.07 6.96
C GLY A 86 -2.51 1.47 7.70
N THR A 87 -3.52 0.62 7.58
CA THR A 87 -4.83 0.84 8.21
C THR A 87 -5.52 2.12 7.70
N VAL A 88 -5.30 2.45 6.45
CA VAL A 88 -5.99 3.56 5.75
C VAL A 88 -7.36 3.05 5.32
N THR A 89 -8.45 3.62 5.84
CA THR A 89 -9.81 3.08 5.67
C THR A 89 -10.76 3.96 4.87
N ASN A 90 -10.35 5.19 4.55
CA ASN A 90 -11.17 6.14 3.80
C ASN A 90 -10.32 7.17 3.04
N GLY A 91 -10.97 7.97 2.17
CA GLY A 91 -10.30 8.96 1.34
C GLY A 91 -9.68 10.12 2.11
N GLU A 92 -10.23 10.51 3.26
CA GLU A 92 -9.66 11.56 4.11
C GLU A 92 -8.33 11.12 4.71
N GLN A 93 -8.27 9.89 5.22
CA GLN A 93 -7.03 9.30 5.70
C GLN A 93 -6.02 9.13 4.56
N LEU A 94 -6.46 8.69 3.37
CA LEU A 94 -5.58 8.56 2.20
C LEU A 94 -4.94 9.91 1.85
N LYS A 95 -5.73 10.98 1.84
CA LYS A 95 -5.22 12.33 1.64
C LYS A 95 -4.24 12.74 2.75
N ALA A 96 -4.58 12.52 4.02
CA ALA A 96 -3.75 12.90 5.15
C ALA A 96 -2.38 12.22 5.13
N VAL A 97 -2.31 10.92 4.79
CA VAL A 97 -1.03 10.21 4.70
C VAL A 97 -0.21 10.64 3.48
N THR A 98 -0.87 10.98 2.37
CA THR A 98 -0.22 11.57 1.19
C THR A 98 0.43 12.92 1.55
N ASP A 99 -0.31 13.79 2.22
CA ASP A 99 0.19 15.10 2.69
C ASP A 99 1.31 14.94 3.73
N ALA A 100 1.34 13.83 4.46
CA ALA A 100 2.40 13.48 5.40
C ALA A 100 3.68 12.96 4.71
N GLY A 101 3.66 12.72 3.40
CA GLY A 101 4.80 12.25 2.61
C GLY A 101 4.92 10.74 2.49
N ALA A 102 3.86 9.98 2.82
CA ALA A 102 3.81 8.55 2.51
C ALA A 102 3.93 8.34 0.99
N VAL A 103 4.62 7.30 0.56
CA VAL A 103 4.75 6.94 -0.86
C VAL A 103 3.79 5.82 -1.26
N PHE A 104 3.18 5.16 -0.29
CA PHE A 104 2.11 4.18 -0.51
C PHE A 104 1.12 4.15 0.66
N ALA A 105 -0.08 3.62 0.39
CA ALA A 105 -1.10 3.38 1.39
C ALA A 105 -1.65 1.96 1.28
N ILE A 106 -1.81 1.30 2.42
CA ILE A 106 -2.38 -0.04 2.54
C ILE A 106 -3.67 0.04 3.36
N SER A 107 -4.76 -0.50 2.82
CA SER A 107 -6.04 -0.62 3.54
C SER A 107 -6.25 -2.04 4.07
N PRO A 108 -7.04 -2.22 5.13
CA PRO A 108 -7.42 -3.55 5.61
C PRO A 108 -8.51 -4.22 4.77
N GLY A 109 -9.23 -3.47 3.97
CA GLY A 109 -10.31 -3.93 3.10
C GLY A 109 -10.51 -2.98 1.93
N PHE A 110 -11.42 -3.32 0.99
CA PHE A 110 -11.66 -2.55 -0.21
C PHE A 110 -13.16 -2.41 -0.47
N ASN A 111 -13.61 -1.19 -0.73
CA ASN A 111 -14.98 -0.88 -1.11
C ASN A 111 -15.02 0.21 -2.18
N ILE A 112 -16.19 0.40 -2.78
CA ILE A 112 -16.35 1.35 -3.90
C ILE A 112 -15.99 2.80 -3.55
N ASN A 113 -16.20 3.24 -2.33
CA ASN A 113 -15.85 4.60 -1.92
C ASN A 113 -14.34 4.78 -1.80
N PHE A 114 -13.65 3.77 -1.26
CA PHE A 114 -12.20 3.77 -1.19
C PHE A 114 -11.56 3.61 -2.58
N ALA A 115 -12.16 2.80 -3.46
CA ALA A 115 -11.73 2.65 -4.85
C ALA A 115 -11.71 4.01 -5.59
N LYS A 116 -12.81 4.78 -5.50
CA LYS A 116 -12.89 6.13 -6.08
C LYS A 116 -11.88 7.13 -5.48
N ALA A 117 -11.50 6.96 -4.23
CA ALA A 117 -10.47 7.77 -3.62
C ALA A 117 -9.06 7.35 -4.11
N ALA A 118 -8.83 6.04 -4.26
CA ALA A 118 -7.59 5.47 -4.77
C ALA A 118 -7.28 5.93 -6.21
N GLU A 119 -8.28 5.99 -7.09
CA GLU A 119 -8.13 6.50 -8.47
C GLU A 119 -7.57 7.92 -8.54
N LYS A 120 -7.89 8.74 -7.52
CA LYS A 120 -7.46 10.14 -7.44
C LYS A 120 -6.17 10.32 -6.64
N SER A 121 -5.63 9.24 -6.11
CA SER A 121 -4.44 9.27 -5.27
C SER A 121 -3.18 9.50 -6.09
N SER A 122 -2.30 10.36 -5.59
CA SER A 122 -0.95 10.55 -6.14
C SER A 122 0.08 9.58 -5.56
N ILE A 123 -0.32 8.65 -4.70
CA ILE A 123 0.55 7.60 -4.15
C ILE A 123 -0.01 6.22 -4.47
N ALA A 124 0.85 5.21 -4.44
CA ALA A 124 0.45 3.82 -4.67
C ALA A 124 -0.56 3.35 -3.60
N VAL A 125 -1.66 2.71 -4.03
CA VAL A 125 -2.63 2.11 -3.11
C VAL A 125 -2.61 0.59 -3.27
N ILE A 126 -2.44 -0.11 -2.14
CA ILE A 126 -2.42 -1.57 -2.05
C ILE A 126 -3.60 -1.99 -1.17
N PRO A 127 -4.77 -2.28 -1.74
CA PRO A 127 -5.96 -2.60 -0.96
C PRO A 127 -5.89 -3.99 -0.34
N GLY A 128 -6.45 -4.14 0.87
CA GLY A 128 -6.72 -5.43 1.47
C GLY A 128 -7.96 -6.07 0.85
N ILE A 129 -7.87 -7.37 0.53
CA ILE A 129 -9.01 -8.18 0.07
C ILE A 129 -9.04 -9.51 0.81
N ALA A 130 -10.21 -10.10 0.92
CA ALA A 130 -10.46 -11.42 1.47
C ALA A 130 -11.37 -12.28 0.59
N THR A 131 -11.95 -11.70 -0.47
CA THR A 131 -12.92 -12.37 -1.34
C THR A 131 -12.63 -12.10 -2.83
N PRO A 132 -13.07 -13.02 -3.73
CA PRO A 132 -13.00 -12.77 -5.18
C PRO A 132 -13.75 -11.51 -5.62
N GLY A 133 -14.86 -11.16 -4.95
CA GLY A 133 -15.64 -9.97 -5.29
C GLY A 133 -14.86 -8.67 -5.04
N GLU A 134 -14.15 -8.57 -3.91
CA GLU A 134 -13.27 -7.43 -3.62
C GLU A 134 -12.10 -7.36 -4.59
N LEU A 135 -11.55 -8.52 -4.99
CA LEU A 135 -10.50 -8.61 -5.99
C LEU A 135 -10.99 -8.10 -7.35
N MET A 136 -12.17 -8.54 -7.80
CA MET A 136 -12.77 -8.08 -9.06
C MET A 136 -13.00 -6.56 -9.04
N LEU A 137 -13.53 -6.03 -7.95
CA LEU A 137 -13.67 -4.58 -7.77
C LEU A 137 -12.32 -3.85 -7.89
N ALA A 138 -11.25 -4.39 -7.30
CA ALA A 138 -9.92 -3.78 -7.41
C ALA A 138 -9.42 -3.78 -8.86
N LEU A 139 -9.62 -4.88 -9.61
CA LEU A 139 -9.26 -4.97 -11.02
C LEU A 139 -10.04 -3.98 -11.90
N GLU A 140 -11.35 -3.76 -11.64
CA GLU A 140 -12.17 -2.76 -12.33
C GLU A 140 -11.60 -1.34 -12.17
N HIS A 141 -10.89 -1.08 -11.06
CA HIS A 141 -10.21 0.19 -10.77
C HIS A 141 -8.71 0.17 -11.12
N GLY A 142 -8.25 -0.79 -11.94
CA GLY A 142 -6.87 -0.86 -12.44
C GLY A 142 -5.84 -1.32 -11.40
N ILE A 143 -6.26 -1.84 -10.24
CA ILE A 143 -5.38 -2.30 -9.16
C ILE A 143 -5.17 -3.80 -9.28
N ASN A 144 -3.93 -4.25 -9.54
CA ASN A 144 -3.55 -5.65 -9.69
C ASN A 144 -2.56 -6.15 -8.63
N THR A 145 -2.23 -5.32 -7.65
CA THR A 145 -1.36 -5.68 -6.52
C THR A 145 -2.11 -5.39 -5.23
N MET A 146 -2.33 -6.43 -4.42
CA MET A 146 -3.26 -6.37 -3.29
C MET A 146 -2.66 -7.04 -2.06
N LYS A 147 -3.19 -6.68 -0.90
CA LYS A 147 -2.93 -7.35 0.37
C LYS A 147 -3.99 -8.43 0.58
N LEU A 148 -3.61 -9.71 0.75
CA LEU A 148 -4.53 -10.72 1.27
C LEU A 148 -4.61 -10.55 2.79
N PHE A 149 -5.77 -10.17 3.33
CA PHE A 149 -5.94 -9.88 4.76
C PHE A 149 -7.34 -10.25 5.26
N PRO A 150 -7.42 -10.89 6.42
CA PRO A 150 -6.34 -11.49 7.25
C PRO A 150 -5.92 -12.86 6.72
N ALA A 151 -4.70 -13.00 6.18
CA ALA A 151 -4.27 -14.10 5.33
C ALA A 151 -4.54 -15.50 5.92
N GLU A 152 -4.02 -15.80 7.10
CA GLU A 152 -4.17 -17.15 7.70
C GLU A 152 -5.64 -17.47 8.04
N VAL A 153 -6.42 -16.45 8.44
CA VAL A 153 -7.83 -16.64 8.81
C VAL A 153 -8.69 -16.98 7.58
N VAL A 154 -8.37 -16.43 6.41
CA VAL A 154 -9.14 -16.66 5.17
C VAL A 154 -8.60 -17.83 4.33
N GLY A 155 -7.69 -18.63 4.90
CA GLY A 155 -7.19 -19.85 4.26
C GLY A 155 -5.77 -19.77 3.70
N GLY A 156 -5.06 -18.65 3.90
CA GLY A 156 -3.63 -18.51 3.62
C GLY A 156 -3.22 -18.98 2.22
N LYS A 157 -2.27 -19.91 2.17
CA LYS A 157 -1.76 -20.49 0.92
C LYS A 157 -2.86 -21.15 0.05
N ALA A 158 -3.85 -21.78 0.66
CA ALA A 158 -4.93 -22.45 -0.07
C ALA A 158 -5.80 -21.41 -0.80
N MET A 159 -6.10 -20.29 -0.12
CA MET A 159 -6.82 -19.14 -0.71
C MET A 159 -6.05 -18.55 -1.89
N LEU A 160 -4.75 -18.29 -1.74
CA LEU A 160 -3.91 -17.75 -2.82
C LEU A 160 -3.89 -18.67 -4.05
N LYS A 161 -3.75 -19.99 -3.84
CA LYS A 161 -3.80 -20.97 -4.95
C LYS A 161 -5.15 -20.97 -5.66
N ALA A 162 -6.25 -20.86 -4.90
CA ALA A 162 -7.60 -20.81 -5.48
C ALA A 162 -7.82 -19.52 -6.29
N LEU A 163 -7.34 -18.37 -5.81
CA LEU A 163 -7.42 -17.09 -6.52
C LEU A 163 -6.51 -17.06 -7.76
N TYR A 164 -5.34 -17.70 -7.71
CA TYR A 164 -4.40 -17.70 -8.84
C TYR A 164 -4.99 -18.33 -10.10
N GLY A 165 -5.87 -19.33 -9.99
CA GLY A 165 -6.52 -19.95 -11.14
C GLY A 165 -7.20 -18.94 -12.06
N PRO A 166 -8.23 -18.21 -11.58
CA PRO A 166 -8.94 -17.21 -12.39
C PRO A 166 -8.21 -15.86 -12.52
N PHE A 167 -7.20 -15.54 -11.67
CA PHE A 167 -6.56 -14.22 -11.57
C PHE A 167 -5.03 -14.31 -11.59
N ALA A 168 -4.44 -14.96 -12.59
CA ALA A 168 -3.00 -15.26 -12.67
C ALA A 168 -2.10 -14.02 -12.70
N ASP A 169 -2.60 -12.86 -13.14
CA ASP A 169 -1.84 -11.61 -13.26
C ASP A 169 -1.86 -10.75 -11.98
N VAL A 170 -2.63 -11.17 -10.97
CA VAL A 170 -2.70 -10.47 -9.69
C VAL A 170 -1.51 -10.84 -8.82
N ARG A 171 -1.02 -9.86 -8.05
CA ARG A 171 0.05 -10.05 -7.07
C ARG A 171 -0.48 -9.79 -5.66
N PHE A 172 -0.04 -10.63 -4.73
CA PHE A 172 -0.51 -10.56 -3.35
C PHE A 172 0.62 -10.34 -2.36
N CYS A 173 0.33 -9.52 -1.34
CA CYS A 173 1.10 -9.40 -0.12
C CYS A 173 0.30 -10.03 1.03
N PRO A 174 0.52 -11.30 1.38
CA PRO A 174 -0.19 -11.94 2.48
C PRO A 174 0.15 -11.27 3.81
N THR A 175 -0.88 -10.93 4.58
CA THR A 175 -0.72 -10.26 5.87
C THR A 175 -1.74 -10.78 6.88
N GLY A 176 -1.31 -10.96 8.12
CA GLY A 176 -2.15 -11.47 9.21
C GLY A 176 -1.96 -12.95 9.48
N GLY A 177 -1.41 -13.24 10.68
CA GLY A 177 -1.04 -14.58 11.08
C GLY A 177 0.31 -15.07 10.54
N ILE A 178 1.04 -14.25 9.79
CA ILE A 178 2.38 -14.58 9.29
C ILE A 178 3.36 -14.62 10.46
N ARG A 179 4.07 -15.74 10.62
CA ARG A 179 5.05 -16.00 11.68
C ARG A 179 6.39 -16.37 11.06
N LEU A 180 7.45 -16.47 11.86
CA LEU A 180 8.81 -16.73 11.37
C LEU A 180 8.97 -18.02 10.56
N ASP A 181 8.10 -18.98 10.77
CA ASP A 181 8.09 -20.28 10.06
C ASP A 181 7.27 -20.28 8.75
N THR A 182 6.43 -19.27 8.53
CA THR A 182 5.51 -19.22 7.38
C THR A 182 6.02 -18.46 6.13
N PRO A 183 6.91 -17.44 6.20
CA PRO A 183 7.36 -16.68 5.03
C PRO A 183 7.90 -17.55 3.89
N PRO A 184 8.73 -18.58 4.11
CA PRO A 184 9.23 -19.42 3.02
C PRO A 184 8.12 -20.06 2.17
N VAL A 185 6.98 -20.36 2.80
CA VAL A 185 5.82 -20.96 2.14
C VAL A 185 5.14 -19.97 1.20
N TYR A 186 5.09 -18.68 1.56
CA TYR A 186 4.50 -17.62 0.76
C TYR A 186 5.44 -17.11 -0.34
N LEU A 187 6.74 -17.03 -0.03
CA LEU A 187 7.76 -16.60 -1.00
C LEU A 187 8.00 -17.60 -2.13
N ALA A 188 7.54 -18.85 -1.97
CA ALA A 188 7.65 -19.91 -2.97
C ALA A 188 6.42 -20.01 -3.90
N LEU A 189 5.41 -19.16 -3.71
CA LEU A 189 4.21 -19.04 -4.55
C LEU A 189 4.38 -17.99 -5.63
#